data_e22ecd611f9f934539c87888b0077665
#
_entry.id   e22ecd611f9f934539c87888b0077665
#
_cell.length_a   1.000
_cell.length_b   1.000
_cell.length_c   1.000
_cell.angle_alpha   90.00
_cell.angle_beta   90.00
_cell.angle_gamma   90.00
#
_symmetry.space_group_name_H-M   'P 1'
#
loop_
_entity.id
_entity.type
_entity.pdbx_description
1 polymer ?
#
loop_
_entity_poly.entity_id
_entity_poly.type
_entity_poly.pdbx_seq_one_letter_code
_entity_poly.pdbx_strand_id
1 'polypeptide(L)'
;MERMRAGWLEAWARYREEFGVDCRILISPQGTLLLAALCGGICLPALASPQHYADVEFKKNGRIVKTVPVQDLSVSAAAISVSVFEVHEKKNRTYMAHPVRELFNKVFGAGWESSGEILFTSTDGYRASIPVAKFVAYDAYLAVAQDGLPFTMVNTLQNNELVELGPLYLVWDNIKSRVLRDEGASDLPYQVRSIELTTSMKHISNASPPDNASAEVRRGFGHFRKHCMACHAVNGDGGHKAPELNYPTSVVEYIKPGYLARWIDNPAGIRRGTLMPSLSHGIPDREMVARQIIAYLVAMSATKRDPGR
;
A
#
# COMPACT_ATOMS: atom_id res chain seq x y z
N MET A 1 -6.97 4.88 46.17
CA MET A 1 -8.01 5.56 45.37
C MET A 1 -7.71 7.03 45.07
N GLU A 2 -6.95 7.74 45.90
CA GLU A 2 -6.63 9.17 45.67
C GLU A 2 -5.62 9.44 44.56
N ARG A 3 -4.66 8.58 44.32
CA ARG A 3 -3.64 8.77 43.24
C ARG A 3 -4.18 8.65 41.81
N MET A 4 -5.30 7.95 41.59
CA MET A 4 -5.94 7.87 40.27
C MET A 4 -6.80 9.10 39.92
N ARG A 5 -7.30 9.85 40.95
CA ARG A 5 -8.07 11.08 40.71
C ARG A 5 -7.19 12.25 40.27
N ALA A 6 -5.95 12.35 40.76
CA ALA A 6 -5.03 13.42 40.39
C ALA A 6 -4.62 13.37 38.90
N GLY A 7 -4.35 12.21 38.37
CA GLY A 7 -3.96 12.07 36.95
C GLY A 7 -5.05 12.43 35.93
N TRP A 8 -6.32 12.23 36.31
CA TRP A 8 -7.46 12.60 35.46
C TRP A 8 -7.70 14.11 35.37
N LEU A 9 -7.46 14.82 36.47
CA LEU A 9 -7.62 16.26 36.52
C LEU A 9 -6.54 17.01 35.73
N GLU A 10 -5.30 16.51 35.72
CA GLU A 10 -4.22 17.09 34.92
C GLU A 10 -4.36 16.78 33.40
N ALA A 11 -4.88 15.62 33.03
CA ALA A 11 -5.20 15.31 31.66
C ALA A 11 -6.33 16.17 31.10
N TRP A 12 -7.35 16.46 31.95
CA TRP A 12 -8.46 17.33 31.60
C TRP A 12 -8.06 18.80 31.50
N ALA A 13 -7.13 19.28 32.32
CA ALA A 13 -6.63 20.65 32.26
C ALA A 13 -5.88 20.91 30.93
N ARG A 14 -5.05 19.97 30.46
CA ARG A 14 -4.36 20.06 29.16
C ARG A 14 -5.32 20.03 27.98
N TYR A 15 -6.37 19.20 28.04
CA TYR A 15 -7.38 19.13 26.97
C TYR A 15 -8.17 20.44 26.83
N ARG A 16 -8.38 21.19 27.97
CA ARG A 16 -9.08 22.47 27.98
C ARG A 16 -8.27 23.59 27.32
N GLU A 17 -6.95 23.61 27.52
CA GLU A 17 -6.06 24.59 26.89
C GLU A 17 -5.91 24.38 25.37
N GLU A 18 -5.97 23.14 24.91
CA GLU A 18 -5.74 22.79 23.50
C GLU A 18 -6.98 22.96 22.62
N PHE A 19 -8.20 22.88 23.19
CA PHE A 19 -9.45 22.89 22.44
C PHE A 19 -10.44 24.00 22.78
N GLY A 20 -10.12 24.92 23.68
CA GLY A 20 -10.88 26.15 23.89
C GLY A 20 -12.34 25.96 24.39
N VAL A 21 -12.63 24.86 25.08
CA VAL A 21 -13.99 24.57 25.58
C VAL A 21 -14.18 25.11 27.00
N ASP A 22 -14.84 26.24 27.14
CA ASP A 22 -15.19 26.84 28.43
C ASP A 22 -16.60 26.40 28.87
N CYS A 23 -16.68 25.38 29.73
CA CYS A 23 -17.90 24.95 30.38
C CYS A 23 -17.80 25.32 31.89
N ARG A 24 -18.28 26.48 32.26
CA ARG A 24 -18.40 26.87 33.67
C ARG A 24 -19.61 26.19 34.32
N ILE A 25 -19.35 25.18 35.13
CA ILE A 25 -20.35 24.64 36.05
C ILE A 25 -20.26 25.47 37.33
N LEU A 26 -21.22 26.36 37.54
CA LEU A 26 -21.44 27.07 38.81
C LEU A 26 -22.12 26.09 39.78
N ILE A 27 -21.38 25.59 40.75
CA ILE A 27 -21.94 24.88 41.90
C ILE A 27 -22.17 25.91 43.01
N SER A 28 -23.43 26.21 43.27
CA SER A 28 -23.87 26.98 44.44
C SER A 28 -24.11 26.02 45.64
N PRO A 29 -23.66 26.35 46.85
CA PRO A 29 -23.88 25.50 47.99
C PRO A 29 -25.16 25.93 48.75
N GLN A 30 -26.32 25.69 48.22
CA GLN A 30 -27.58 25.64 48.99
C GLN A 30 -28.67 25.03 48.12
N GLY A 31 -29.21 23.89 48.55
CA GLY A 31 -30.24 23.19 47.87
C GLY A 31 -31.56 23.95 47.83
N THR A 32 -32.12 24.02 46.64
CA THR A 32 -33.59 24.09 46.42
C THR A 32 -33.86 23.71 44.95
N LEU A 33 -34.65 22.69 44.77
CA LEU A 33 -35.24 22.33 43.48
C LEU A 33 -36.12 23.47 42.98
N LEU A 34 -35.92 23.91 41.74
CA LEU A 34 -37.00 24.48 40.92
C LEU A 34 -36.66 24.43 39.42
N LEU A 35 -37.46 23.65 38.75
CA LEU A 35 -37.97 23.74 37.38
C LEU A 35 -37.05 24.14 36.22
N ALA A 36 -37.02 23.19 35.31
CA ALA A 36 -36.86 23.26 33.87
C ALA A 36 -37.22 24.62 33.24
N ALA A 37 -36.27 25.23 32.63
CA ALA A 37 -36.50 26.20 31.56
C ALA A 37 -35.87 25.69 30.28
N LEU A 38 -36.71 25.50 29.31
CA LEU A 38 -36.45 25.21 27.88
C LEU A 38 -35.30 26.06 27.35
N CYS A 39 -34.11 25.47 27.30
CA CYS A 39 -33.12 25.88 26.31
C CYS A 39 -33.30 24.91 25.12
N GLY A 40 -34.16 25.29 24.21
CA GLY A 40 -34.15 24.73 22.86
C GLY A 40 -32.80 25.00 22.23
N GLY A 41 -31.84 24.15 22.54
CA GLY A 41 -30.59 24.09 21.83
C GLY A 41 -30.90 23.66 20.40
N ILE A 42 -30.88 24.62 19.46
CA ILE A 42 -30.79 24.33 18.04
C ILE A 42 -29.48 23.56 17.91
N CYS A 43 -29.58 22.23 17.88
CA CYS A 43 -28.51 21.38 17.40
C CYS A 43 -28.34 21.73 15.91
N LEU A 44 -27.50 22.73 15.62
CA LEU A 44 -27.01 22.91 14.27
C LEU A 44 -26.31 21.59 13.94
N PRO A 45 -26.73 20.89 12.89
CA PRO A 45 -25.94 19.75 12.43
C PRO A 45 -24.54 20.29 12.21
N ALA A 46 -23.56 19.69 12.88
CA ALA A 46 -22.16 19.96 12.58
C ALA A 46 -22.04 19.75 11.07
N LEU A 47 -21.79 20.84 10.35
CA LEU A 47 -21.45 20.76 8.93
C LEU A 47 -20.26 19.86 8.88
N ALA A 48 -20.48 18.59 8.50
CA ALA A 48 -19.39 17.66 8.24
C ALA A 48 -18.46 18.39 7.28
N SER A 49 -17.23 18.62 7.73
CA SER A 49 -16.19 19.14 6.85
C SER A 49 -16.25 18.31 5.58
N PRO A 50 -16.20 18.92 4.38
CA PRO A 50 -16.21 18.15 3.16
C PRO A 50 -15.08 17.14 3.27
N GLN A 51 -15.44 15.84 3.34
CA GLN A 51 -14.45 14.78 3.28
C GLN A 51 -13.78 14.96 1.92
N HIS A 52 -12.53 15.39 1.94
CA HIS A 52 -11.71 15.48 0.74
C HIS A 52 -11.45 14.02 0.32
N TYR A 53 -12.33 13.49 -0.50
CA TYR A 53 -12.14 12.17 -1.06
C TYR A 53 -10.89 12.21 -1.94
N ALA A 54 -9.98 11.27 -1.72
CA ALA A 54 -8.76 11.17 -2.51
C ALA A 54 -9.13 10.90 -3.97
N ASP A 55 -8.47 11.63 -4.88
CA ASP A 55 -8.56 11.37 -6.31
C ASP A 55 -7.66 10.20 -6.69
N VAL A 56 -8.12 9.39 -7.65
CA VAL A 56 -7.34 8.34 -8.29
C VAL A 56 -7.01 8.74 -9.72
N GLU A 57 -5.73 8.71 -10.05
CA GLU A 57 -5.24 8.97 -11.38
C GLU A 57 -5.16 7.68 -12.20
N PHE A 58 -5.82 7.66 -13.35
CA PHE A 58 -5.66 6.62 -14.36
C PHE A 58 -4.73 7.13 -15.46
N LYS A 59 -3.69 6.36 -15.76
CA LYS A 59 -2.64 6.73 -16.71
C LYS A 59 -2.48 5.68 -17.82
N LYS A 60 -2.01 6.12 -18.97
CA LYS A 60 -1.57 5.25 -20.07
C LYS A 60 -0.21 5.73 -20.57
N ASN A 61 0.81 4.88 -20.40
CA ASN A 61 2.20 5.19 -20.80
C ASN A 61 2.67 6.58 -20.28
N GLY A 62 2.51 6.84 -18.98
CA GLY A 62 2.93 8.07 -18.29
C GLY A 62 1.96 9.25 -18.41
N ARG A 63 0.93 9.19 -19.27
CA ARG A 63 -0.04 10.28 -19.46
C ARG A 63 -1.33 10.02 -18.70
N ILE A 64 -1.81 11.00 -17.95
CA ILE A 64 -3.11 10.93 -17.29
C ILE A 64 -4.20 10.90 -18.38
N VAL A 65 -5.04 9.87 -18.34
CA VAL A 65 -6.22 9.73 -19.21
C VAL A 65 -7.50 10.09 -18.48
N LYS A 66 -7.52 9.91 -17.15
CA LYS A 66 -8.67 10.27 -16.31
C LYS A 66 -8.22 10.45 -14.86
N THR A 67 -8.83 11.41 -14.16
CA THR A 67 -8.76 11.55 -12.71
C THR A 67 -10.18 11.41 -12.17
N VAL A 68 -10.38 10.58 -11.16
CA VAL A 68 -11.70 10.24 -10.63
C VAL A 68 -11.66 10.30 -9.11
N PRO A 69 -12.54 11.07 -8.46
CA PRO A 69 -12.75 10.95 -7.03
C PRO A 69 -13.18 9.52 -6.67
N VAL A 70 -12.64 8.94 -5.61
CA VAL A 70 -12.92 7.54 -5.22
C VAL A 70 -14.43 7.28 -5.10
N GLN A 71 -15.17 8.22 -4.55
CA GLN A 71 -16.63 8.14 -4.41
C GLN A 71 -17.38 7.99 -5.75
N ASP A 72 -16.79 8.50 -6.84
CA ASP A 72 -17.40 8.52 -8.18
C ASP A 72 -17.02 7.30 -9.02
N LEU A 73 -16.20 6.37 -8.49
CA LEU A 73 -15.85 5.13 -9.19
C LEU A 73 -17.06 4.27 -9.52
N SER A 74 -18.13 4.34 -8.69
CA SER A 74 -19.40 3.66 -8.91
C SER A 74 -20.10 4.06 -10.22
N VAL A 75 -19.80 5.24 -10.78
CA VAL A 75 -20.30 5.65 -12.11
C VAL A 75 -19.68 4.79 -13.22
N SER A 76 -18.48 4.28 -13.00
CA SER A 76 -17.78 3.45 -13.98
C SER A 76 -18.00 1.95 -13.77
N ALA A 77 -18.08 1.51 -12.50
CA ALA A 77 -18.36 0.13 -12.12
C ALA A 77 -19.06 0.13 -10.75
N ALA A 78 -20.21 -0.51 -10.63
CA ALA A 78 -20.92 -0.58 -9.35
C ALA A 78 -20.08 -1.31 -8.29
N ALA A 79 -20.08 -0.79 -7.05
CA ALA A 79 -19.44 -1.48 -5.94
C ALA A 79 -20.28 -2.71 -5.53
N ILE A 80 -19.62 -3.81 -5.28
CA ILE A 80 -20.22 -5.06 -4.79
C ILE A 80 -19.52 -5.53 -3.53
N SER A 81 -20.19 -6.37 -2.75
CA SER A 81 -19.59 -7.04 -1.58
C SER A 81 -18.78 -8.24 -2.03
N VAL A 82 -17.49 -8.27 -1.72
CA VAL A 82 -16.55 -9.33 -2.12
C VAL A 82 -15.86 -9.88 -0.89
N SER A 83 -15.92 -11.20 -0.69
CA SER A 83 -15.17 -11.90 0.34
C SER A 83 -13.87 -12.44 -0.25
N VAL A 84 -12.75 -12.16 0.42
CA VAL A 84 -11.42 -12.61 0.03
C VAL A 84 -10.68 -13.21 1.22
N PHE A 85 -9.71 -14.08 0.96
CA PHE A 85 -8.75 -14.51 1.99
C PHE A 85 -7.65 -13.43 2.10
N GLU A 86 -7.62 -12.75 3.25
CA GLU A 86 -6.62 -11.70 3.53
C GLU A 86 -5.28 -12.36 3.91
N VAL A 87 -4.33 -12.28 3.00
CA VAL A 87 -3.03 -12.96 3.12
C VAL A 87 -2.22 -12.40 4.29
N HIS A 88 -2.32 -11.09 4.55
CA HIS A 88 -1.57 -10.43 5.62
C HIS A 88 -2.04 -10.88 7.01
N GLU A 89 -3.36 -11.14 7.17
CA GLU A 89 -3.95 -11.53 8.46
C GLU A 89 -4.31 -13.01 8.54
N LYS A 90 -4.18 -13.76 7.44
CA LYS A 90 -4.51 -15.19 7.31
C LYS A 90 -5.96 -15.53 7.69
N LYS A 91 -6.90 -14.68 7.32
CA LYS A 91 -8.35 -14.85 7.56
C LYS A 91 -9.18 -14.27 6.41
N ASN A 92 -10.46 -14.65 6.35
CA ASN A 92 -11.37 -14.07 5.38
C ASN A 92 -11.81 -12.67 5.82
N ARG A 93 -11.90 -11.75 4.84
CA ARG A 93 -12.41 -10.39 4.97
C ARG A 93 -13.43 -10.11 3.88
N THR A 94 -14.38 -9.24 4.17
CA THR A 94 -15.37 -8.78 3.19
C THR A 94 -15.20 -7.29 2.97
N TYR A 95 -15.12 -6.92 1.70
CA TYR A 95 -14.90 -5.54 1.26
C TYR A 95 -16.02 -5.10 0.31
N MET A 96 -16.37 -3.81 0.34
CA MET A 96 -17.08 -3.15 -0.74
C MET A 96 -16.06 -2.76 -1.81
N ALA A 97 -16.24 -3.28 -3.03
CA ALA A 97 -15.20 -3.19 -4.05
C ALA A 97 -15.76 -3.08 -5.47
N HIS A 98 -15.05 -2.38 -6.34
CA HIS A 98 -15.39 -2.22 -7.75
C HIS A 98 -14.71 -3.29 -8.60
N PRO A 99 -15.44 -4.02 -9.48
CA PRO A 99 -14.86 -4.96 -10.42
C PRO A 99 -13.84 -4.27 -11.35
N VAL A 100 -12.59 -4.73 -11.33
CA VAL A 100 -11.50 -4.09 -12.09
C VAL A 100 -11.77 -4.14 -13.59
N ARG A 101 -12.26 -5.26 -14.12
CA ARG A 101 -12.52 -5.43 -15.55
C ARG A 101 -13.54 -4.42 -16.08
N GLU A 102 -14.63 -4.21 -15.36
CA GLU A 102 -15.66 -3.23 -15.73
C GLU A 102 -15.10 -1.81 -15.69
N LEU A 103 -14.40 -1.48 -14.60
CA LEU A 103 -13.78 -0.18 -14.41
C LEU A 103 -12.77 0.12 -15.53
N PHE A 104 -11.89 -0.82 -15.86
CA PHE A 104 -10.87 -0.63 -16.89
C PHE A 104 -11.46 -0.53 -18.30
N ASN A 105 -12.52 -1.27 -18.60
CA ASN A 105 -13.25 -1.11 -19.85
C ASN A 105 -13.81 0.32 -20.01
N LYS A 106 -14.31 0.92 -18.93
CA LYS A 106 -14.85 2.28 -18.94
C LYS A 106 -13.77 3.37 -18.98
N VAL A 107 -12.62 3.13 -18.34
CA VAL A 107 -11.57 4.12 -18.20
C VAL A 107 -10.56 4.07 -19.35
N PHE A 108 -10.10 2.88 -19.71
CA PHE A 108 -9.06 2.67 -20.72
C PHE A 108 -9.63 2.30 -22.10
N GLY A 109 -10.92 1.94 -22.16
CA GLY A 109 -11.60 1.49 -23.36
C GLY A 109 -11.31 0.02 -23.71
N ALA A 110 -11.95 -0.47 -24.75
CA ALA A 110 -11.70 -1.83 -25.26
C ALA A 110 -10.24 -1.99 -25.69
N GLY A 111 -9.65 -3.15 -25.42
CA GLY A 111 -8.28 -3.46 -25.79
C GLY A 111 -7.21 -3.21 -24.73
N TRP A 112 -7.55 -2.75 -23.52
CA TRP A 112 -6.61 -2.67 -22.40
C TRP A 112 -5.99 -4.05 -22.10
N GLU A 113 -6.72 -5.13 -22.35
CA GLU A 113 -6.31 -6.53 -22.14
C GLU A 113 -5.11 -6.95 -23.02
N SER A 114 -4.84 -6.22 -24.10
CA SER A 114 -3.67 -6.46 -24.97
C SER A 114 -2.41 -5.71 -24.53
N SER A 115 -2.47 -4.96 -23.44
CA SER A 115 -1.33 -4.25 -22.88
C SER A 115 -0.42 -5.20 -22.07
N GLY A 116 0.75 -4.70 -21.65
CA GLY A 116 1.74 -5.52 -20.96
C GLY A 116 1.46 -5.65 -19.47
N GLU A 117 1.46 -4.53 -18.76
CA GLU A 117 1.40 -4.49 -17.29
C GLU A 117 0.53 -3.34 -16.80
N ILE A 118 0.05 -3.45 -15.57
CA ILE A 118 -0.63 -2.38 -14.85
C ILE A 118 0.22 -2.03 -13.63
N LEU A 119 0.57 -0.75 -13.50
CA LEU A 119 1.32 -0.23 -12.38
C LEU A 119 0.35 0.40 -11.37
N PHE A 120 0.39 -0.07 -10.14
CA PHE A 120 -0.35 0.50 -9.02
C PHE A 120 0.62 1.28 -8.14
N THR A 121 0.41 2.59 -8.03
CA THR A 121 1.25 3.46 -7.19
C THR A 121 0.46 3.87 -5.96
N SER A 122 0.99 3.55 -4.78
CA SER A 122 0.43 3.90 -3.48
C SER A 122 0.91 5.28 -3.00
N THR A 123 0.24 5.83 -1.99
CA THR A 123 0.57 7.13 -1.39
C THR A 123 1.94 7.15 -0.73
N ASP A 124 2.39 6.00 -0.20
CA ASP A 124 3.69 5.82 0.46
C ASP A 124 4.87 5.55 -0.51
N GLY A 125 4.61 5.58 -1.83
CA GLY A 125 5.60 5.34 -2.86
C GLY A 125 5.78 3.86 -3.25
N TYR A 126 5.02 2.91 -2.65
CA TYR A 126 4.96 1.53 -3.15
C TYR A 126 4.44 1.51 -4.59
N ARG A 127 5.09 0.73 -5.47
CA ARG A 127 4.74 0.68 -6.90
C ARG A 127 4.74 -0.75 -7.42
N ALA A 128 3.60 -1.42 -7.33
CA ALA A 128 3.42 -2.77 -7.85
C ALA A 128 3.21 -2.77 -9.37
N SER A 129 3.91 -3.66 -10.07
CA SER A 129 3.72 -3.94 -11.50
C SER A 129 3.12 -5.33 -11.65
N ILE A 130 1.88 -5.41 -12.16
CA ILE A 130 1.13 -6.66 -12.29
C ILE A 130 0.83 -6.92 -13.77
N PRO A 131 1.18 -8.08 -14.32
CA PRO A 131 0.89 -8.41 -15.70
C PRO A 131 -0.61 -8.34 -16.02
N VAL A 132 -0.97 -7.73 -17.13
CA VAL A 132 -2.37 -7.69 -17.62
C VAL A 132 -2.97 -9.09 -17.73
N ALA A 133 -2.18 -10.08 -18.14
CA ALA A 133 -2.61 -11.47 -18.25
C ALA A 133 -3.22 -12.02 -16.94
N LYS A 134 -2.77 -11.54 -15.76
CA LYS A 134 -3.34 -11.94 -14.48
C LYS A 134 -4.78 -11.42 -14.32
N PHE A 135 -5.05 -10.18 -14.73
CA PHE A 135 -6.41 -9.59 -14.69
C PHE A 135 -7.35 -10.21 -15.73
N VAL A 136 -6.81 -10.80 -16.80
CA VAL A 136 -7.56 -11.59 -17.77
C VAL A 136 -7.90 -12.97 -17.21
N ALA A 137 -6.98 -13.58 -16.46
CA ALA A 137 -7.12 -14.93 -15.93
C ALA A 137 -7.95 -15.00 -14.63
N TYR A 138 -7.94 -13.94 -13.81
CA TYR A 138 -8.56 -13.93 -12.48
C TYR A 138 -9.38 -12.68 -12.26
N ASP A 139 -10.41 -12.79 -11.42
CA ASP A 139 -11.22 -11.65 -11.03
C ASP A 139 -10.51 -10.83 -9.94
N ALA A 140 -10.37 -9.54 -10.22
CA ALA A 140 -9.78 -8.54 -9.35
C ALA A 140 -10.78 -7.44 -9.02
N TYR A 141 -10.61 -6.85 -7.84
CA TYR A 141 -11.51 -5.79 -7.34
C TYR A 141 -10.69 -4.69 -6.68
N LEU A 142 -11.15 -3.45 -6.81
CA LEU A 142 -10.64 -2.30 -6.08
C LEU A 142 -11.55 -2.02 -4.89
N ALA A 143 -11.13 -2.46 -3.71
CA ALA A 143 -11.84 -2.23 -2.47
C ALA A 143 -11.71 -0.76 -2.03
N VAL A 144 -12.83 -0.20 -1.55
CA VAL A 144 -12.96 1.18 -1.07
C VAL A 144 -13.40 1.26 0.39
N ALA A 145 -13.95 0.17 0.93
CA ALA A 145 -14.39 0.09 2.31
C ALA A 145 -14.39 -1.37 2.79
N GLN A 146 -14.38 -1.55 4.09
CA GLN A 146 -14.60 -2.85 4.73
C GLN A 146 -16.00 -2.86 5.34
N ASP A 147 -16.71 -3.98 5.20
CA ASP A 147 -18.08 -4.10 5.69
C ASP A 147 -18.16 -3.96 7.22
N GLY A 148 -18.82 -2.90 7.68
CA GLY A 148 -19.08 -2.61 9.10
C GLY A 148 -17.85 -2.37 10.00
N LEU A 149 -16.66 -2.23 9.42
CA LEU A 149 -15.38 -2.11 10.15
C LEU A 149 -14.53 -0.96 9.58
N PRO A 150 -13.55 -0.43 10.34
CA PRO A 150 -12.54 0.46 9.78
C PRO A 150 -11.82 -0.17 8.58
N PHE A 151 -11.53 0.62 7.57
CA PHE A 151 -10.83 0.15 6.36
C PHE A 151 -9.32 0.05 6.60
N THR A 152 -8.98 -0.86 7.51
CA THR A 152 -7.60 -1.12 8.00
C THR A 152 -7.30 -2.61 8.02
N MET A 153 -6.03 -2.97 8.06
CA MET A 153 -5.57 -4.33 8.33
C MET A 153 -4.30 -4.34 9.19
N VAL A 154 -4.03 -5.48 9.84
CA VAL A 154 -2.73 -5.72 10.48
C VAL A 154 -1.80 -6.39 9.47
N ASN A 155 -0.74 -5.69 9.06
CA ASN A 155 0.26 -6.24 8.16
C ASN A 155 1.26 -7.11 8.93
N THR A 156 0.95 -8.39 9.07
CA THR A 156 1.80 -9.34 9.80
C THR A 156 3.14 -9.61 9.11
N LEU A 157 3.26 -9.27 7.83
CA LEU A 157 4.50 -9.40 7.07
C LEU A 157 5.45 -8.23 7.32
N GLN A 158 4.94 -7.12 7.87
CA GLN A 158 5.68 -5.90 8.18
C GLN A 158 5.50 -5.52 9.65
N ASN A 159 6.07 -6.33 10.54
CA ASN A 159 6.13 -6.07 11.98
C ASN A 159 4.76 -5.87 12.67
N ASN A 160 3.69 -6.49 12.17
CA ASN A 160 2.31 -6.33 12.66
C ASN A 160 1.83 -4.87 12.66
N GLU A 161 2.25 -4.09 11.70
CA GLU A 161 1.81 -2.71 11.54
C GLU A 161 0.31 -2.65 11.26
N LEU A 162 -0.42 -1.79 11.98
CA LEU A 162 -1.80 -1.43 11.62
C LEU A 162 -1.73 -0.43 10.48
N VAL A 163 -2.26 -0.79 9.31
CA VAL A 163 -2.22 0.05 8.11
C VAL A 163 -3.62 0.43 7.65
N GLU A 164 -3.78 1.67 7.21
CA GLU A 164 -4.94 2.13 6.46
C GLU A 164 -4.88 1.58 5.04
N LEU A 165 -6.00 1.06 4.54
CA LEU A 165 -6.07 0.47 3.19
C LEU A 165 -6.44 1.48 2.12
N GLY A 166 -7.13 2.57 2.51
CA GLY A 166 -7.59 3.61 1.60
C GLY A 166 -6.49 4.43 0.95
N PRO A 167 -6.77 5.11 -0.20
CA PRO A 167 -8.08 5.22 -0.82
C PRO A 167 -8.57 3.97 -1.55
N LEU A 168 -7.69 3.15 -2.12
CA LEU A 168 -8.03 1.89 -2.80
C LEU A 168 -7.11 0.76 -2.37
N TYR A 169 -7.66 -0.44 -2.30
CA TYR A 169 -6.95 -1.68 -2.06
C TYR A 169 -7.27 -2.69 -3.16
N LEU A 170 -6.27 -3.16 -3.88
CA LEU A 170 -6.45 -4.21 -4.88
C LEU A 170 -6.55 -5.57 -4.21
N VAL A 171 -7.65 -6.28 -4.46
CA VAL A 171 -7.89 -7.64 -3.96
C VAL A 171 -8.30 -8.58 -5.09
N TRP A 172 -8.12 -9.88 -4.88
CA TRP A 172 -8.41 -10.93 -5.85
C TRP A 172 -9.45 -11.90 -5.29
N ASP A 173 -10.30 -12.48 -6.15
CA ASP A 173 -11.12 -13.64 -5.76
C ASP A 173 -10.22 -14.87 -5.53
N ASN A 174 -9.68 -14.95 -4.33
CA ASN A 174 -8.64 -15.92 -3.96
C ASN A 174 -9.12 -17.03 -3.00
N ILE A 175 -10.34 -16.99 -2.51
CA ILE A 175 -10.83 -17.98 -1.52
C ILE A 175 -10.72 -19.40 -2.06
N LYS A 176 -11.09 -19.61 -3.34
CA LYS A 176 -11.05 -20.91 -4.00
C LYS A 176 -9.77 -21.15 -4.81
N SER A 177 -8.95 -20.12 -5.01
CA SER A 177 -7.72 -20.20 -5.81
C SER A 177 -6.49 -20.36 -4.91
N ARG A 178 -5.97 -21.59 -4.84
CA ARG A 178 -4.71 -21.85 -4.14
C ARG A 178 -3.55 -21.09 -4.78
N VAL A 179 -3.51 -20.99 -6.11
CA VAL A 179 -2.48 -20.27 -6.86
C VAL A 179 -2.38 -18.83 -6.39
N LEU A 180 -3.49 -18.09 -6.32
CA LEU A 180 -3.50 -16.70 -5.86
C LEU A 180 -3.07 -16.54 -4.39
N ARG A 181 -3.39 -17.53 -3.52
CA ARG A 181 -2.97 -17.49 -2.12
C ARG A 181 -1.47 -17.78 -1.95
N ASP A 182 -0.94 -18.72 -2.73
CA ASP A 182 0.48 -19.13 -2.66
C ASP A 182 1.41 -18.04 -3.22
N GLU A 183 0.93 -17.14 -4.08
CA GLU A 183 1.68 -15.97 -4.56
C GLU A 183 1.98 -14.93 -3.47
N GLY A 184 1.27 -15.00 -2.34
CA GLY A 184 1.47 -14.10 -1.20
C GLY A 184 0.88 -12.70 -1.45
N ALA A 185 1.48 -11.68 -0.83
CA ALA A 185 0.94 -10.32 -0.80
C ALA A 185 1.51 -9.37 -1.87
N SER A 186 2.37 -9.84 -2.77
CA SER A 186 3.07 -8.97 -3.74
C SER A 186 2.12 -8.22 -4.67
N ASP A 187 0.98 -8.84 -5.02
CA ASP A 187 0.00 -8.29 -5.94
C ASP A 187 -1.27 -7.78 -5.23
N LEU A 188 -1.10 -7.32 -3.99
CA LEU A 188 -2.15 -6.75 -3.15
C LEU A 188 -1.78 -5.32 -2.70
N PRO A 189 -1.54 -4.37 -3.65
CA PRO A 189 -1.23 -3.00 -3.30
C PRO A 189 -2.41 -2.32 -2.62
N TYR A 190 -2.16 -1.70 -1.47
CA TYR A 190 -3.10 -0.84 -0.75
C TYR A 190 -2.66 0.64 -0.81
N GLN A 191 -3.52 1.57 -0.36
CA GLN A 191 -3.29 3.02 -0.47
C GLN A 191 -3.06 3.48 -1.92
N VAL A 192 -3.67 2.80 -2.88
CA VAL A 192 -3.46 3.08 -4.30
C VAL A 192 -4.08 4.42 -4.68
N ARG A 193 -3.25 5.31 -5.24
CA ARG A 193 -3.65 6.63 -5.76
C ARG A 193 -3.50 6.77 -7.27
N SER A 194 -2.74 5.89 -7.91
CA SER A 194 -2.55 5.93 -9.36
C SER A 194 -2.49 4.53 -9.94
N ILE A 195 -3.18 4.35 -11.08
CA ILE A 195 -3.27 3.10 -11.82
C ILE A 195 -2.85 3.40 -13.25
N GLU A 196 -1.75 2.80 -13.71
CA GLU A 196 -1.17 3.08 -15.01
C GLU A 196 -1.12 1.83 -15.88
N LEU A 197 -1.76 1.90 -17.05
CA LEU A 197 -1.65 0.91 -18.08
C LEU A 197 -0.39 1.17 -18.93
N THR A 198 0.52 0.18 -18.97
CA THR A 198 1.75 0.30 -19.77
C THR A 198 1.87 -0.79 -20.81
N THR A 199 2.33 -0.40 -22.00
CA THR A 199 2.52 -1.31 -23.15
C THR A 199 3.97 -1.71 -23.34
N SER A 200 4.90 -1.12 -22.58
CA SER A 200 6.33 -1.37 -22.75
C SER A 200 7.10 -1.34 -21.43
N MET A 201 8.23 -2.04 -21.42
CA MET A 201 9.17 -2.07 -20.30
C MET A 201 10.01 -0.79 -20.14
N LYS A 202 9.71 0.27 -20.90
CA LYS A 202 10.46 1.55 -20.83
C LYS A 202 10.48 2.18 -19.44
N HIS A 203 9.44 1.94 -18.65
CA HIS A 203 9.33 2.46 -17.28
C HIS A 203 10.31 1.83 -16.28
N ILE A 204 11.07 0.81 -16.71
CA ILE A 204 12.11 0.15 -15.90
C ILE A 204 13.43 -0.01 -16.67
N SER A 205 13.66 0.82 -17.70
CA SER A 205 14.84 0.72 -18.56
C SER A 205 16.15 0.99 -17.82
N ASN A 206 16.13 1.86 -16.80
CA ASN A 206 17.32 2.19 -16.00
C ASN A 206 17.67 1.06 -15.01
N ALA A 207 16.67 0.29 -14.55
CA ALA A 207 16.87 -0.89 -13.72
C ALA A 207 17.20 -2.15 -14.53
N SER A 208 17.03 -2.13 -15.86
CA SER A 208 17.33 -3.29 -16.68
C SER A 208 18.83 -3.59 -16.71
N PRO A 209 19.23 -4.87 -16.59
CA PRO A 209 20.65 -5.23 -16.66
C PRO A 209 21.21 -4.94 -18.06
N PRO A 210 22.56 -4.76 -18.17
CA PRO A 210 23.24 -4.59 -19.47
C PRO A 210 22.93 -5.72 -20.45
N ASP A 211 22.98 -5.41 -21.76
CA ASP A 211 22.69 -6.38 -22.81
C ASP A 211 23.57 -7.63 -22.77
N ASN A 212 24.82 -7.49 -22.31
CA ASN A 212 25.78 -8.57 -22.15
C ASN A 212 25.72 -9.27 -20.79
N ALA A 213 24.72 -8.99 -19.97
CA ALA A 213 24.57 -9.61 -18.66
C ALA A 213 24.40 -11.14 -18.76
N SER A 214 24.94 -11.86 -17.78
CA SER A 214 24.81 -13.32 -17.70
C SER A 214 23.35 -13.76 -17.50
N ALA A 215 23.06 -15.02 -17.80
CA ALA A 215 21.76 -15.61 -17.55
C ALA A 215 21.36 -15.55 -16.06
N GLU A 216 22.34 -15.65 -15.14
CA GLU A 216 22.10 -15.50 -13.70
C GLU A 216 21.62 -14.10 -13.34
N VAL A 217 22.31 -13.06 -13.85
CA VAL A 217 21.95 -11.66 -13.63
C VAL A 217 20.55 -11.35 -14.18
N ARG A 218 20.22 -11.88 -15.37
CA ARG A 218 18.87 -11.70 -15.95
C ARG A 218 17.79 -12.39 -15.11
N ARG A 219 18.03 -13.58 -14.60
CA ARG A 219 17.11 -14.23 -13.65
C ARG A 219 16.99 -13.43 -12.37
N GLY A 220 18.11 -12.93 -11.84
CA GLY A 220 18.14 -12.05 -10.66
C GLY A 220 17.31 -10.80 -10.85
N PHE A 221 17.36 -10.16 -12.01
CA PHE A 221 16.47 -9.04 -12.36
C PHE A 221 15.00 -9.45 -12.34
N GLY A 222 14.64 -10.60 -12.90
CA GLY A 222 13.28 -11.13 -12.85
C GLY A 222 12.79 -11.30 -11.41
N HIS A 223 13.63 -11.87 -10.52
CA HIS A 223 13.32 -12.03 -9.11
C HIS A 223 13.25 -10.68 -8.36
N PHE A 224 14.17 -9.76 -8.66
CA PHE A 224 14.14 -8.41 -8.10
C PHE A 224 12.84 -7.69 -8.46
N ARG A 225 12.44 -7.72 -9.72
CA ARG A 225 11.16 -7.16 -10.15
C ARG A 225 9.98 -7.72 -9.36
N LYS A 226 9.94 -9.03 -9.17
CA LYS A 226 8.83 -9.70 -8.51
C LYS A 226 8.77 -9.44 -7.00
N HIS A 227 9.92 -9.35 -6.33
CA HIS A 227 9.97 -9.39 -4.86
C HIS A 227 10.47 -8.12 -4.19
N CYS A 228 11.16 -7.23 -4.92
CA CYS A 228 11.86 -6.10 -4.33
C CYS A 228 11.45 -4.75 -4.94
N MET A 229 11.20 -4.72 -6.25
CA MET A 229 11.04 -3.49 -7.03
C MET A 229 9.79 -2.68 -6.65
N ALA A 230 8.79 -3.31 -6.07
CA ALA A 230 7.61 -2.58 -5.61
C ALA A 230 7.92 -1.58 -4.49
N CYS A 231 8.91 -1.87 -3.65
CA CYS A 231 9.37 -1.00 -2.57
C CYS A 231 10.63 -0.22 -2.93
N HIS A 232 11.58 -0.85 -3.63
CA HIS A 232 12.91 -0.33 -3.92
C HIS A 232 13.05 0.09 -5.39
N ALA A 233 13.80 1.17 -5.61
CA ALA A 233 14.26 1.55 -6.95
C ALA A 233 15.71 1.13 -7.18
N VAL A 234 16.07 0.99 -8.46
CA VAL A 234 17.42 0.88 -8.98
C VAL A 234 17.57 1.90 -10.09
N ASN A 235 18.47 2.86 -9.95
CA ASN A 235 18.63 3.99 -10.86
C ASN A 235 17.32 4.78 -11.10
N GLY A 236 16.49 4.91 -10.06
CA GLY A 236 15.21 5.60 -10.08
C GLY A 236 14.02 4.80 -10.59
N ASP A 237 14.23 3.63 -11.20
CA ASP A 237 13.14 2.78 -11.65
C ASP A 237 12.71 1.81 -10.55
N GLY A 238 11.43 1.86 -10.17
CA GLY A 238 10.85 1.05 -9.11
C GLY A 238 9.97 1.85 -8.15
N GLY A 239 9.76 1.30 -6.95
CA GLY A 239 9.05 1.96 -5.86
C GLY A 239 9.98 2.84 -5.03
N HIS A 240 9.39 3.82 -4.34
CA HIS A 240 10.09 4.78 -3.49
C HIS A 240 9.68 4.67 -2.01
N LYS A 241 9.01 3.59 -1.63
CA LYS A 241 8.68 3.28 -0.23
C LYS A 241 9.92 2.96 0.62
N ALA A 242 10.96 2.41 -0.02
CA ALA A 242 12.21 1.99 0.60
C ALA A 242 13.41 2.63 -0.13
N PRO A 243 14.64 2.55 0.44
CA PRO A 243 15.80 3.19 -0.17
C PRO A 243 16.08 2.74 -1.60
N GLU A 244 16.59 3.66 -2.43
CA GLU A 244 17.25 3.38 -3.70
C GLU A 244 18.45 2.47 -3.46
N LEU A 245 18.66 1.47 -4.32
CA LEU A 245 19.66 0.42 -4.09
C LEU A 245 20.93 0.56 -4.94
N ASN A 246 20.99 1.51 -5.88
CA ASN A 246 22.14 1.64 -6.78
C ASN A 246 22.75 3.04 -6.86
N TYR A 247 21.95 4.10 -6.85
CA TYR A 247 22.45 5.47 -6.99
C TYR A 247 22.17 6.30 -5.72
N PRO A 248 23.10 7.18 -5.27
CA PRO A 248 24.47 7.40 -5.78
C PRO A 248 25.45 6.31 -5.35
N THR A 249 25.12 5.56 -4.28
CA THR A 249 25.96 4.50 -3.73
C THR A 249 25.18 3.19 -3.74
N SER A 250 25.72 2.19 -4.42
CA SER A 250 25.05 0.89 -4.49
C SER A 250 25.05 0.18 -3.13
N VAL A 251 23.96 -0.52 -2.84
CA VAL A 251 23.81 -1.31 -1.61
C VAL A 251 24.95 -2.32 -1.42
N VAL A 252 25.52 -2.85 -2.51
CA VAL A 252 26.62 -3.81 -2.47
C VAL A 252 27.99 -3.17 -2.19
N GLU A 253 28.07 -1.84 -2.21
CA GLU A 253 29.31 -1.11 -1.85
C GLU A 253 29.44 -0.93 -0.33
N TYR A 254 28.32 -0.83 0.39
CA TYR A 254 28.34 -0.65 1.85
C TYR A 254 27.84 -1.86 2.64
N ILE A 255 27.11 -2.79 2.01
CA ILE A 255 26.72 -4.06 2.62
C ILE A 255 27.38 -5.21 1.87
N LYS A 256 28.24 -5.96 2.56
CA LYS A 256 28.89 -7.16 1.97
C LYS A 256 27.83 -8.17 1.53
N PRO A 257 28.03 -8.88 0.39
CA PRO A 257 27.02 -9.81 -0.17
C PRO A 257 26.50 -10.86 0.83
N GLY A 258 27.36 -11.42 1.68
CA GLY A 258 26.93 -12.38 2.70
C GLY A 258 26.03 -11.79 3.79
N TYR A 259 26.19 -10.50 4.14
CA TYR A 259 25.28 -9.80 5.03
C TYR A 259 23.98 -9.44 4.32
N LEU A 260 24.06 -9.05 3.02
CA LEU A 260 22.88 -8.73 2.23
C LEU A 260 21.98 -9.95 2.06
N ALA A 261 22.57 -11.16 1.85
CA ALA A 261 21.80 -12.40 1.81
C ALA A 261 21.05 -12.66 3.13
N ARG A 262 21.71 -12.47 4.28
CA ARG A 262 21.06 -12.60 5.60
C ARG A 262 19.99 -11.54 5.83
N TRP A 263 20.22 -10.31 5.32
CA TRP A 263 19.24 -9.23 5.41
C TRP A 263 17.97 -9.56 4.61
N ILE A 264 18.10 -10.06 3.38
CA ILE A 264 16.99 -10.49 2.54
C ILE A 264 16.25 -11.68 3.17
N ASP A 265 16.99 -12.57 3.81
CA ASP A 265 16.44 -13.75 4.47
C ASP A 265 15.63 -13.43 5.72
N ASN A 266 16.18 -12.62 6.62
CA ASN A 266 15.57 -12.30 7.91
C ASN A 266 15.90 -10.86 8.37
N PRO A 267 15.25 -9.83 7.76
CA PRO A 267 15.53 -8.44 8.13
C PRO A 267 15.21 -8.12 9.59
N ALA A 268 14.12 -8.66 10.13
CA ALA A 268 13.69 -8.43 11.50
C ALA A 268 14.64 -9.02 12.55
N GLY A 269 15.35 -10.11 12.21
CA GLY A 269 16.38 -10.71 13.04
C GLY A 269 17.66 -9.87 13.09
N ILE A 270 17.89 -8.99 12.12
CA ILE A 270 19.04 -8.08 12.06
C ILE A 270 18.69 -6.71 12.65
N ARG A 271 17.53 -6.16 12.26
CA ARG A 271 17.05 -4.85 12.72
C ARG A 271 15.64 -4.98 13.26
N ARG A 272 15.50 -4.91 14.56
CA ARG A 272 14.19 -4.88 15.22
C ARG A 272 13.36 -3.70 14.72
N GLY A 273 12.08 -3.93 14.42
CA GLY A 273 11.14 -2.90 13.96
C GLY A 273 11.31 -2.49 12.50
N THR A 274 12.08 -3.23 11.69
CA THR A 274 12.12 -2.99 10.24
C THR A 274 10.79 -3.33 9.61
N LEU A 275 10.37 -2.50 8.64
CA LEU A 275 9.20 -2.77 7.80
C LEU A 275 9.55 -3.56 6.52
N MET A 276 10.84 -3.85 6.29
CA MET A 276 11.25 -4.74 5.20
C MET A 276 10.82 -6.16 5.53
N PRO A 277 9.92 -6.79 4.74
CA PRO A 277 9.57 -8.19 4.93
C PRO A 277 10.73 -9.10 4.52
N SER A 278 10.78 -10.29 5.10
CA SER A 278 11.67 -11.34 4.58
C SER A 278 11.20 -11.81 3.21
N LEU A 279 12.14 -12.26 2.38
CA LEU A 279 11.77 -12.99 1.16
C LEU A 279 10.89 -14.18 1.56
N SER A 280 9.73 -14.35 0.90
CA SER A 280 8.72 -15.33 1.31
C SER A 280 9.29 -16.75 1.47
N HIS A 281 8.95 -17.41 2.57
CA HIS A 281 9.35 -18.80 2.82
C HIS A 281 8.72 -19.82 1.87
N GLY A 282 7.63 -19.45 1.19
CA GLY A 282 6.97 -20.29 0.20
C GLY A 282 7.62 -20.29 -1.19
N ILE A 283 8.68 -19.50 -1.40
CA ILE A 283 9.40 -19.46 -2.69
C ILE A 283 10.28 -20.70 -2.82
N PRO A 284 10.12 -21.50 -3.87
CA PRO A 284 11.05 -22.60 -4.18
C PRO A 284 12.48 -22.08 -4.37
N ASP A 285 13.48 -22.86 -3.92
CA ASP A 285 14.91 -22.51 -4.03
C ASP A 285 15.25 -21.08 -3.56
N ARG A 286 14.62 -20.66 -2.48
CA ARG A 286 14.67 -19.30 -1.90
C ARG A 286 16.11 -18.75 -1.76
N GLU A 287 17.06 -19.58 -1.35
CA GLU A 287 18.48 -19.18 -1.25
C GLU A 287 19.09 -18.88 -2.62
N MET A 288 18.74 -19.66 -3.65
CA MET A 288 19.18 -19.40 -5.02
C MET A 288 18.58 -18.10 -5.54
N VAL A 289 17.29 -17.86 -5.28
CA VAL A 289 16.61 -16.61 -5.64
C VAL A 289 17.31 -15.42 -4.99
N ALA A 290 17.64 -15.47 -3.70
CA ALA A 290 18.36 -14.40 -3.01
C ALA A 290 19.75 -14.17 -3.62
N ARG A 291 20.52 -15.23 -3.91
CA ARG A 291 21.83 -15.11 -4.57
C ARG A 291 21.72 -14.46 -5.95
N GLN A 292 20.73 -14.81 -6.74
CA GLN A 292 20.52 -14.22 -8.07
C GLN A 292 20.12 -12.75 -7.99
N ILE A 293 19.29 -12.37 -7.01
CA ILE A 293 18.96 -10.96 -6.75
C ILE A 293 20.26 -10.18 -6.41
N ILE A 294 21.11 -10.72 -5.57
CA ILE A 294 22.40 -10.09 -5.22
C ILE A 294 23.33 -10.00 -6.44
N ALA A 295 23.40 -11.05 -7.27
CA ALA A 295 24.20 -11.01 -8.50
C ALA A 295 23.72 -9.91 -9.46
N TYR A 296 22.41 -9.70 -9.54
CA TYR A 296 21.84 -8.58 -10.29
C TYR A 296 22.27 -7.23 -9.69
N LEU A 297 22.14 -7.02 -8.37
CA LEU A 297 22.53 -5.76 -7.72
C LEU A 297 24.04 -5.48 -7.88
N VAL A 298 24.87 -6.51 -7.81
CA VAL A 298 26.32 -6.40 -8.10
C VAL A 298 26.56 -5.96 -9.54
N ALA A 299 25.86 -6.54 -10.51
CA ALA A 299 26.00 -6.12 -11.91
C ALA A 299 25.55 -4.67 -12.12
N MET A 300 24.46 -4.25 -11.47
CA MET A 300 23.94 -2.87 -11.57
C MET A 300 24.88 -1.85 -10.92
N SER A 301 25.67 -2.21 -9.92
CA SER A 301 26.61 -1.28 -9.28
C SER A 301 27.65 -0.69 -10.24
N ALA A 302 27.92 -1.38 -11.34
CA ALA A 302 28.79 -0.90 -12.43
C ALA A 302 28.06 0.03 -13.43
N THR A 303 26.72 0.17 -13.34
CA THR A 303 25.89 0.93 -14.29
C THR A 303 25.00 1.93 -13.57
N LYS A 304 25.59 2.73 -12.70
CA LYS A 304 24.88 3.79 -11.97
C LYS A 304 24.37 4.87 -12.91
N ARG A 305 23.13 5.29 -12.68
CA ARG A 305 22.50 6.39 -13.41
C ARG A 305 21.80 7.32 -12.43
N ASP A 306 21.94 8.65 -12.67
CA ASP A 306 21.19 9.64 -11.89
C ASP A 306 19.70 9.56 -12.30
N PRO A 307 18.77 9.29 -11.36
CA PRO A 307 17.36 9.04 -11.69
C PRO A 307 16.57 10.28 -12.06
N GLY A 308 17.15 11.41 -12.19
CA GLY A 308 16.22 12.49 -12.44
C GLY A 308 16.74 13.87 -12.61
N ARG A 309 17.84 13.95 -13.15
CA ARG A 309 18.30 15.27 -13.60
C ARG A 309 18.43 15.31 -15.10
#